data_46efc4f53e88dfdf280ec0a7035a39e8
#
_entry.id   46efc4f53e88dfdf280ec0a7035a39e8
#
_cell.length_a   1.000
_cell.length_b   1.000
_cell.length_c   1.000
_cell.angle_alpha   90.00
_cell.angle_beta   90.00
_cell.angle_gamma   90.00
#
_symmetry.space_group_name_H-M   'P 1'
#
loop_
_entity.id
_entity.type
_entity.pdbx_description
1 polymer ?
#
loop_
_entity_poly.entity_id
_entity_poly.type
_entity_poly.pdbx_seq_one_letter_code
_entity_poly.pdbx_strand_id
1 'polypeptide(L)'
;MQEENSVPHADITIRKAQQLVDDWIRTYGVRYFTELTNMAVLTEEVGELARVISRKYGDQSFKPGEPQDPADEMADVLWVLLCLANQTGVDLTEALQRNLDKKTTRDKERHQNNPKLAQ
;
A
#
# COMPACT_ATOMS: atom_id res chain seq x y z
N MET A 1 8.62 -24.57 17.16
CA MET A 1 7.29 -23.95 16.96
C MET A 1 7.39 -22.81 15.97
N GLN A 2 6.45 -22.75 15.07
CA GLN A 2 6.43 -21.73 14.02
C GLN A 2 6.04 -20.35 14.55
N GLU A 3 5.43 -20.31 15.72
CA GLU A 3 4.93 -19.08 16.31
C GLU A 3 6.00 -18.05 16.63
N GLU A 4 7.24 -18.49 16.84
CA GLU A 4 8.36 -17.60 17.14
C GLU A 4 8.66 -16.62 16.02
N ASN A 5 8.29 -16.99 14.78
CA ASN A 5 8.55 -16.18 13.60
C ASN A 5 7.29 -15.42 13.11
N SER A 6 6.19 -15.53 13.88
CA SER A 6 4.95 -14.85 13.53
C SER A 6 5.02 -13.37 13.86
N VAL A 7 4.48 -12.55 12.98
CA VAL A 7 4.24 -11.15 13.29
C VAL A 7 3.07 -11.07 14.29
N PRO A 8 3.14 -10.19 15.30
CA PRO A 8 2.02 -10.01 16.23
C PRO A 8 0.72 -9.73 15.49
N HIS A 9 -0.37 -10.36 15.93
CA HIS A 9 -1.71 -10.19 15.34
C HIS A 9 -2.49 -9.01 15.95
N ALA A 10 -1.82 -8.11 16.67
CA ALA A 10 -2.42 -6.87 17.13
C ALA A 10 -2.61 -5.92 15.94
N ASP A 11 -3.51 -4.96 16.07
CA ASP A 11 -3.71 -3.94 15.07
C ASP A 11 -2.40 -3.19 14.81
N ILE A 12 -2.03 -3.09 13.55
CA ILE A 12 -0.81 -2.39 13.14
C ILE A 12 -1.19 -0.97 12.73
N THR A 13 -0.65 0.02 13.46
CA THR A 13 -0.79 1.40 13.04
C THR A 13 0.12 1.66 11.84
N ILE A 14 -0.11 2.74 11.12
CA ILE A 14 0.77 3.13 9.99
C ILE A 14 2.19 3.35 10.51
N ARG A 15 2.33 4.03 11.66
CA ARG A 15 3.66 4.28 12.24
C ARG A 15 4.37 2.98 12.58
N LYS A 16 3.62 2.03 13.16
CA LYS A 16 4.17 0.72 13.48
C LYS A 16 4.54 -0.05 12.20
N ALA A 17 3.73 0.05 11.16
CA ALA A 17 4.02 -0.59 9.89
C ALA A 17 5.33 -0.08 9.29
N GLN A 18 5.56 1.24 9.32
CA GLN A 18 6.82 1.80 8.84
C GLN A 18 8.01 1.25 9.64
N GLN A 19 7.87 1.14 10.94
CA GLN A 19 8.92 0.60 11.81
C GLN A 19 9.17 -0.88 11.52
N LEU A 20 8.11 -1.68 11.38
CA LEU A 20 8.24 -3.11 11.10
C LEU A 20 8.92 -3.36 9.75
N VAL A 21 8.60 -2.57 8.74
CA VAL A 21 9.25 -2.68 7.43
C VAL A 21 10.73 -2.31 7.53
N ASP A 22 11.06 -1.24 8.24
CA ASP A 22 12.46 -0.84 8.41
C ASP A 22 13.27 -1.93 9.13
N ASP A 23 12.71 -2.47 10.21
CA ASP A 23 13.36 -3.55 10.95
C ASP A 23 13.58 -4.78 10.06
N TRP A 24 12.60 -5.14 9.26
CA TRP A 24 12.69 -6.27 8.35
C TRP A 24 13.79 -6.06 7.30
N ILE A 25 13.84 -4.88 6.69
CA ILE A 25 14.86 -4.56 5.68
C ILE A 25 16.26 -4.66 6.29
N ARG A 26 16.45 -4.11 7.49
CA ARG A 26 17.76 -4.11 8.13
C ARG A 26 18.17 -5.50 8.63
N THR A 27 17.20 -6.35 8.97
CA THR A 27 17.45 -7.69 9.48
C THR A 27 17.63 -8.71 8.37
N TYR A 28 16.73 -8.71 7.38
CA TYR A 28 16.67 -9.75 6.34
C TYR A 28 17.03 -9.23 4.96
N GLY A 29 16.67 -7.99 4.65
CA GLY A 29 16.87 -7.42 3.32
C GLY A 29 18.25 -6.80 3.11
N VAL A 30 19.03 -6.70 4.17
CA VAL A 30 20.34 -6.06 4.21
C VAL A 30 20.26 -4.54 4.10
N ARG A 31 19.69 -4.00 3.05
CA ARG A 31 19.46 -2.56 2.87
C ARG A 31 18.30 -2.33 1.91
N TYR A 32 17.80 -1.11 1.89
CA TYR A 32 16.84 -0.71 0.86
C TYR A 32 17.49 -0.68 -0.52
N PHE A 33 16.72 -0.98 -1.54
CA PHE A 33 17.09 -0.56 -2.90
C PHE A 33 17.12 0.97 -2.93
N THR A 34 17.72 1.55 -3.96
CA THR A 34 17.68 3.00 -4.11
C THR A 34 16.23 3.48 -4.27
N GLU A 35 15.98 4.74 -3.95
CA GLU A 35 14.64 5.33 -4.06
C GLU A 35 14.09 5.20 -5.47
N LEU A 36 14.95 5.42 -6.48
CA LEU A 36 14.53 5.30 -7.87
C LEU A 36 14.17 3.86 -8.24
N THR A 37 14.93 2.89 -7.77
CA THR A 37 14.60 1.47 -7.99
C THR A 37 13.29 1.11 -7.28
N ASN A 38 13.11 1.55 -6.04
CA ASN A 38 11.87 1.28 -5.32
C ASN A 38 10.67 1.97 -5.97
N MET A 39 10.85 3.13 -6.60
CA MET A 39 9.77 3.74 -7.36
C MET A 39 9.36 2.88 -8.57
N ALA A 40 10.35 2.31 -9.26
CA ALA A 40 10.07 1.38 -10.36
C ALA A 40 9.36 0.11 -9.86
N VAL A 41 9.80 -0.43 -8.73
CA VAL A 41 9.14 -1.60 -8.11
C VAL A 41 7.70 -1.27 -7.72
N LEU A 42 7.47 -0.08 -7.16
CA LEU A 42 6.10 0.35 -6.85
C LEU A 42 5.21 0.35 -8.09
N THR A 43 5.73 0.86 -9.20
CA THR A 43 4.99 0.87 -10.47
C THR A 43 4.67 -0.55 -10.93
N GLU A 44 5.63 -1.47 -10.79
CA GLU A 44 5.40 -2.88 -11.13
C GLU A 44 4.31 -3.50 -10.25
N GLU A 45 4.36 -3.25 -8.93
CA GLU A 45 3.37 -3.81 -8.01
C GLU A 45 1.97 -3.24 -8.26
N VAL A 46 1.88 -1.95 -8.59
CA VAL A 46 0.61 -1.34 -9.00
C VAL A 46 0.09 -2.01 -10.28
N GLY A 47 0.98 -2.31 -11.22
CA GLY A 47 0.63 -3.04 -12.45
C GLY A 47 0.10 -4.44 -12.16
N GLU A 48 0.72 -5.16 -11.22
CA GLU A 48 0.23 -6.48 -10.80
C GLU A 48 -1.15 -6.40 -10.14
N LEU A 49 -1.37 -5.39 -9.29
CA LEU A 49 -2.67 -5.14 -8.71
C LEU A 49 -3.72 -4.84 -9.81
N ALA A 50 -3.36 -3.99 -10.77
CA ALA A 50 -4.24 -3.67 -11.88
C ALA A 50 -4.61 -4.92 -12.69
N ARG A 51 -3.67 -5.83 -12.91
CA ARG A 51 -3.93 -7.10 -13.59
C ARG A 51 -4.98 -7.94 -12.85
N VAL A 52 -4.80 -8.10 -11.54
CA VAL A 52 -5.73 -8.89 -10.74
C VAL A 52 -7.13 -8.27 -10.73
N ILE A 53 -7.21 -6.95 -10.50
CA ILE A 53 -8.50 -6.24 -10.47
C ILE A 53 -9.20 -6.34 -11.83
N SER A 54 -8.46 -6.14 -12.92
CA SER A 54 -9.03 -6.22 -14.28
C SER A 54 -9.59 -7.59 -14.60
N ARG A 55 -8.91 -8.64 -14.15
CA ARG A 55 -9.34 -10.01 -14.43
C ARG A 55 -10.45 -10.50 -13.51
N LYS A 56 -10.45 -10.03 -12.27
CA LYS A 56 -11.47 -10.46 -11.30
C LYS A 56 -12.79 -9.72 -11.49
N TYR A 57 -12.74 -8.45 -11.84
CA TYR A 57 -13.92 -7.58 -11.89
C TYR A 57 -14.18 -6.98 -13.27
N GLY A 58 -13.27 -7.14 -14.22
CA GLY A 58 -13.40 -6.62 -15.57
C GLY A 58 -13.74 -7.71 -16.58
N ASP A 59 -13.37 -7.45 -17.82
CA ASP A 59 -13.74 -8.32 -18.97
C ASP A 59 -12.66 -9.33 -19.32
N GLN A 60 -11.52 -9.30 -18.66
CA GLN A 60 -10.44 -10.25 -18.88
C GLN A 60 -10.53 -11.40 -17.89
N SER A 61 -9.94 -12.54 -18.24
CA SER A 61 -9.91 -13.72 -17.41
C SER A 61 -8.51 -14.09 -16.98
N PHE A 62 -8.40 -14.74 -15.84
CA PHE A 62 -7.11 -15.29 -15.39
C PHE A 62 -6.69 -16.46 -16.27
N LYS A 63 -5.37 -16.56 -16.49
CA LYS A 63 -4.78 -17.77 -17.04
C LYS A 63 -4.65 -18.82 -15.93
N PRO A 64 -4.62 -20.10 -16.27
CA PRO A 64 -4.41 -21.14 -15.27
C PRO A 64 -3.14 -20.87 -14.45
N GLY A 65 -3.25 -20.99 -13.12
CA GLY A 65 -2.12 -20.83 -12.22
C GLY A 65 -1.75 -19.38 -11.86
N GLU A 66 -2.41 -18.39 -12.43
CA GLU A 66 -2.13 -16.99 -12.06
C GLU A 66 -2.66 -16.68 -10.66
N PRO A 67 -1.92 -15.87 -9.88
CA PRO A 67 -2.42 -15.35 -8.60
C PRO A 67 -3.69 -14.52 -8.81
N GLN A 68 -4.66 -14.68 -7.91
CA GLN A 68 -5.99 -14.08 -8.03
C GLN A 68 -6.40 -13.24 -6.81
N ASP A 69 -5.52 -13.12 -5.81
CA ASP A 69 -5.87 -12.45 -4.56
C ASP A 69 -5.47 -10.97 -4.59
N PRO A 70 -6.45 -10.05 -4.69
CA PRO A 70 -6.13 -8.62 -4.67
C PRO A 70 -5.56 -8.16 -3.33
N ALA A 71 -5.87 -8.85 -2.24
CA ALA A 71 -5.35 -8.46 -0.93
C ALA A 71 -3.83 -8.60 -0.87
N ASP A 72 -3.29 -9.67 -1.44
CA ASP A 72 -1.85 -9.89 -1.49
C ASP A 72 -1.16 -8.82 -2.35
N GLU A 73 -1.75 -8.51 -3.49
CA GLU A 73 -1.21 -7.48 -4.38
C GLU A 73 -1.28 -6.09 -3.74
N MET A 74 -2.36 -5.80 -3.01
CA MET A 74 -2.46 -4.53 -2.26
C MET A 74 -1.41 -4.45 -1.16
N ALA A 75 -1.15 -5.56 -0.49
CA ALA A 75 -0.10 -5.61 0.53
C ALA A 75 1.29 -5.36 -0.07
N ASP A 76 1.56 -5.88 -1.27
CA ASP A 76 2.82 -5.65 -1.97
C ASP A 76 3.00 -4.17 -2.32
N VAL A 77 1.92 -3.51 -2.79
CA VAL A 77 1.93 -2.07 -3.06
C VAL A 77 2.23 -1.29 -1.79
N LEU A 78 1.53 -1.63 -0.71
CA LEU A 78 1.72 -0.96 0.58
C LEU A 78 3.15 -1.13 1.09
N TRP A 79 3.70 -2.34 0.97
CA TRP A 79 5.07 -2.64 1.40
C TRP A 79 6.07 -1.69 0.75
N VAL A 80 6.03 -1.56 -0.57
CA VAL A 80 6.98 -0.71 -1.29
C VAL A 80 6.78 0.76 -0.95
N LEU A 81 5.53 1.17 -0.78
CA LEU A 81 5.23 2.55 -0.36
C LEU A 81 5.82 2.85 1.01
N LEU A 82 5.71 1.90 1.94
CA LEU A 82 6.32 2.04 3.28
C LEU A 82 7.84 2.12 3.18
N CYS A 83 8.47 1.33 2.30
CA CYS A 83 9.90 1.44 2.05
C CYS A 83 10.28 2.84 1.58
N LEU A 84 9.56 3.37 0.60
CA LEU A 84 9.83 4.71 0.08
C LEU A 84 9.65 5.79 1.15
N ALA A 85 8.61 5.67 1.97
CA ALA A 85 8.39 6.61 3.05
C ALA A 85 9.57 6.61 4.02
N ASN A 86 10.03 5.42 4.42
CA ASN A 86 11.17 5.29 5.32
C ASN A 86 12.44 5.90 4.71
N GLN A 87 12.70 5.62 3.43
CA GLN A 87 13.90 6.11 2.75
C GLN A 87 13.93 7.62 2.61
N THR A 88 12.77 8.24 2.47
CA THR A 88 12.67 9.68 2.21
C THR A 88 12.34 10.48 3.46
N GLY A 89 12.27 9.83 4.62
CA GLY A 89 11.98 10.50 5.89
C GLY A 89 10.55 10.98 6.03
N VAL A 90 9.62 10.34 5.34
CA VAL A 90 8.20 10.69 5.39
C VAL A 90 7.51 9.91 6.49
N ASP A 91 6.83 10.62 7.40
CA ASP A 91 5.93 10.02 8.37
C ASP A 91 4.54 9.96 7.73
N LEU A 92 4.12 8.75 7.33
CA LEU A 92 2.85 8.56 6.63
C LEU A 92 1.64 8.81 7.53
N THR A 93 1.77 8.66 8.84
CA THR A 93 0.69 9.01 9.77
C THR A 93 0.36 10.50 9.64
N GLU A 94 1.37 11.35 9.75
CA GLU A 94 1.19 12.79 9.61
C GLU A 94 0.76 13.17 8.20
N ALA A 95 1.36 12.55 7.19
CA ALA A 95 1.03 12.83 5.80
C ALA A 95 -0.43 12.49 5.51
N LEU A 96 -0.91 11.37 6.01
CA LEU A 96 -2.31 10.97 5.82
C LEU A 96 -3.26 11.91 6.56
N GLN A 97 -2.92 12.32 7.78
CA GLN A 97 -3.73 13.29 8.54
C GLN A 97 -3.86 14.60 7.79
N ARG A 98 -2.77 15.14 7.27
CA ARG A 98 -2.80 16.35 6.46
C ARG A 98 -3.62 16.16 5.19
N ASN A 99 -3.51 14.99 4.58
CA ASN A 99 -4.25 14.68 3.36
C ASN A 99 -5.76 14.61 3.62
N LEU A 100 -6.16 14.01 4.74
CA LEU A 100 -7.57 13.95 5.16
C LEU A 100 -8.13 15.35 5.42
N ASP A 101 -7.38 16.18 6.14
CA ASP A 101 -7.79 17.55 6.42
C ASP A 101 -7.95 18.36 5.13
N LYS A 102 -7.00 18.24 4.23
CA LYS A 102 -7.01 18.90 2.94
C LYS A 102 -8.22 18.48 2.11
N LYS A 103 -8.50 17.19 2.05
CA LYS A 103 -9.64 16.66 1.31
C LYS A 103 -10.96 17.11 1.94
N THR A 104 -11.05 17.09 3.26
CA THR A 104 -12.26 17.53 3.95
C THR A 104 -12.52 19.01 3.68
N THR A 105 -11.50 19.85 3.79
CA THR A 105 -11.65 21.29 3.58
C THR A 105 -11.96 21.64 2.13
N ARG A 106 -11.25 21.02 1.18
CA ARG A 106 -11.33 21.37 -0.23
C ARG A 106 -12.53 20.74 -0.94
N ASP A 107 -12.78 19.45 -0.68
CA ASP A 107 -13.65 18.64 -1.51
C ASP A 107 -15.00 18.28 -0.86
N LYS A 108 -15.15 18.52 0.42
CA LYS A 108 -16.35 18.13 1.17
C LYS A 108 -17.63 18.64 0.53
N GLU A 109 -17.76 19.94 0.32
CA GLU A 109 -18.95 20.53 -0.26
C GLU A 109 -19.14 20.12 -1.71
N ARG A 110 -18.04 20.02 -2.45
CA ARG A 110 -18.08 19.62 -3.86
C ARG A 110 -18.72 18.25 -4.04
N HIS A 111 -18.36 17.28 -3.20
CA HIS A 111 -18.94 15.94 -3.28
C HIS A 111 -20.36 15.90 -2.73
N GLN A 112 -20.64 16.60 -1.64
CA GLN A 112 -21.98 16.67 -1.08
C GLN A 112 -22.97 17.30 -2.05
N ASN A 113 -22.54 18.25 -2.86
CA ASN A 113 -23.38 18.96 -3.83
C ASN A 113 -23.41 18.31 -5.21
N ASN A 114 -22.70 17.21 -5.40
CA ASN A 114 -22.67 16.51 -6.68
C ASN A 114 -23.83 15.53 -6.77
N PRO A 115 -24.83 15.79 -7.66
CA PRO A 115 -26.01 14.93 -7.77
C PRO A 115 -25.68 13.50 -8.21
N LYS A 116 -24.53 13.28 -8.88
CA LYS A 116 -24.11 11.94 -9.30
C LYS A 116 -23.73 11.05 -8.12
N LEU A 117 -23.35 11.64 -6.98
CA LEU A 117 -22.97 10.92 -5.79
C LEU A 117 -24.11 10.78 -4.78
N ALA A 118 -25.24 11.46 -5.02
CA ALA A 118 -26.42 11.33 -4.17
C ALA A 118 -27.12 10.00 -4.41
N GLN A 119 -27.58 9.39 -3.35
CA GLN A 119 -28.36 8.15 -3.39
C GLN A 119 -29.77 8.38 -2.92
#